data_b03a2189f450d5ac30741343bbb9e9d1
#
_entry.id   b03a2189f450d5ac30741343bbb9e9d1
#
_cell.length_a   1.000
_cell.length_b   1.000
_cell.length_c   1.000
_cell.angle_alpha   90.00
_cell.angle_beta   90.00
_cell.angle_gamma   90.00
#
_symmetry.space_group_name_H-M   'P 1'
#
loop_
_entity.id
_entity.type
_entity.pdbx_description
1 polymer ?
#
loop_
_entity_poly.entity_id
_entity_poly.type
_entity_poly.pdbx_seq_one_letter_code
_entity_poly.pdbx_strand_id
1 'polypeptide(L)'
;TLLAPQPGELIADLFCGLGNFSLAIARSGAEVVGLEGSPQLVRRATENAQKNGLSHNTRFIVANLFASDTDQTLRALGKFDKLLIDPPRDGAVEVVKAIEAPFPRSIVYVSCSPATLARDAGVLVNTKGYKLKAAGVINMFPHTGHVESIALFEQ
;
A
#
# COMPACT_ATOMS: atom_id res chain seq x y z
N THR A 1 11.72 7.09 7.63
CA THR A 1 10.69 6.22 7.00
C THR A 1 10.39 6.76 5.61
N LEU A 2 10.39 5.90 4.58
CA LEU A 2 10.16 6.35 3.19
C LEU A 2 8.77 6.98 3.00
N LEU A 3 7.75 6.44 3.64
CA LEU A 3 6.38 6.96 3.52
C LEU A 3 6.21 8.31 4.25
N ALA A 4 6.96 8.53 5.34
CA ALA A 4 6.94 9.74 6.15
C ALA A 4 5.51 10.28 6.40
N PRO A 5 4.61 9.49 7.03
CA PRO A 5 3.23 9.91 7.24
C PRO A 5 3.15 11.13 8.17
N GLN A 6 2.23 12.05 7.85
CA GLN A 6 1.99 13.26 8.63
C GLN A 6 0.56 13.27 9.21
N PRO A 7 0.35 13.95 10.34
CA PRO A 7 -1.00 14.13 10.89
C PRO A 7 -1.96 14.75 9.86
N GLY A 8 -3.17 14.19 9.77
CA GLY A 8 -4.22 14.67 8.88
C GLY A 8 -4.11 14.22 7.42
N GLU A 9 -3.05 13.50 7.04
CA GLU A 9 -3.00 12.87 5.73
C GLU A 9 -3.94 11.67 5.65
N LEU A 10 -4.53 11.45 4.47
CA LEU A 10 -5.27 10.23 4.16
C LEU A 10 -4.38 9.27 3.38
N ILE A 11 -4.08 8.13 3.96
CA ILE A 11 -3.15 7.13 3.41
C ILE A 11 -3.88 5.81 3.20
N ALA A 12 -3.76 5.23 2.01
CA ALA A 12 -4.24 3.88 1.78
C ALA A 12 -3.10 2.86 1.93
N ASP A 13 -3.40 1.79 2.68
CA ASP A 13 -2.55 0.61 2.83
C ASP A 13 -3.18 -0.55 2.05
N LEU A 14 -2.65 -0.81 0.88
CA LEU A 14 -3.19 -1.78 -0.07
C LEU A 14 -2.52 -3.14 0.15
N PHE A 15 -3.33 -4.18 0.27
CA PHE A 15 -2.95 -5.51 0.75
C PHE A 15 -2.51 -5.48 2.22
N CYS A 16 -3.34 -4.85 3.06
CA CYS A 16 -2.94 -4.51 4.43
C CYS A 16 -2.83 -5.71 5.39
N GLY A 17 -3.36 -6.87 5.05
CA GLY A 17 -3.30 -8.07 5.89
C GLY A 17 -3.88 -7.83 7.28
N LEU A 18 -3.07 -8.07 8.31
CA LEU A 18 -3.43 -7.85 9.72
C LEU A 18 -3.38 -6.37 10.16
N GLY A 19 -3.03 -5.46 9.27
CA GLY A 19 -2.93 -4.04 9.55
C GLY A 19 -1.63 -3.60 10.22
N ASN A 20 -0.55 -4.36 10.12
CA ASN A 20 0.72 -4.03 10.78
C ASN A 20 1.27 -2.68 10.32
N PHE A 21 1.31 -2.41 9.02
CA PHE A 21 1.71 -1.10 8.50
C PHE A 21 0.64 -0.04 8.76
N SER A 22 -0.63 -0.38 8.58
CA SER A 22 -1.75 0.53 8.84
C SER A 22 -1.69 1.13 10.24
N LEU A 23 -1.48 0.29 11.26
CA LEU A 23 -1.40 0.75 12.65
C LEU A 23 -0.14 1.59 12.92
N ALA A 24 0.99 1.22 12.33
CA ALA A 24 2.23 2.00 12.44
C ALA A 24 2.05 3.39 11.81
N ILE A 25 1.39 3.48 10.65
CA ILE A 25 1.06 4.74 9.99
C ILE A 25 0.08 5.57 10.84
N ALA A 26 -0.97 4.96 11.35
CA ALA A 26 -2.01 5.64 12.14
C ALA A 26 -1.47 6.29 13.42
N ARG A 27 -0.39 5.74 13.99
CA ARG A 27 0.28 6.35 15.16
C ARG A 27 0.89 7.72 14.89
N SER A 28 1.12 8.08 13.64
CA SER A 28 1.59 9.42 13.26
C SER A 28 0.49 10.49 13.30
N GLY A 29 -0.78 10.09 13.51
CA GLY A 29 -1.95 10.96 13.39
C GLY A 29 -2.54 11.04 11.98
N ALA A 30 -2.02 10.25 11.03
CA ALA A 30 -2.64 10.09 9.73
C ALA A 30 -3.92 9.26 9.81
N GLU A 31 -4.84 9.51 8.89
CA GLU A 31 -5.99 8.63 8.67
C GLU A 31 -5.62 7.52 7.70
N VAL A 32 -5.96 6.28 8.02
CA VAL A 32 -5.57 5.13 7.23
C VAL A 32 -6.78 4.32 6.78
N VAL A 33 -6.81 3.99 5.50
CA VAL A 33 -7.74 3.04 4.92
C VAL A 33 -6.96 1.81 4.46
N GLY A 34 -7.16 0.69 5.13
CA GLY A 34 -6.56 -0.60 4.76
C GLY A 34 -7.51 -1.40 3.87
N LEU A 35 -7.01 -1.88 2.74
CA LEU A 35 -7.75 -2.76 1.83
C LEU A 35 -7.10 -4.14 1.79
N GLU A 36 -7.91 -5.17 1.95
CA GLU A 36 -7.46 -6.57 1.99
C GLU A 36 -8.54 -7.50 1.42
N GLY A 37 -8.13 -8.50 0.65
CA GLY A 37 -9.06 -9.43 0.02
C GLY A 37 -9.68 -10.45 0.97
N SER A 38 -9.04 -10.76 2.09
CA SER A 38 -9.52 -11.73 3.07
C SER A 38 -10.42 -11.08 4.13
N PRO A 39 -11.72 -11.43 4.20
CA PRO A 39 -12.60 -10.92 5.27
C PRO A 39 -12.11 -11.25 6.66
N GLN A 40 -11.46 -12.39 6.84
CA GLN A 40 -10.90 -12.81 8.12
C GLN A 40 -9.74 -11.89 8.55
N LEU A 41 -8.85 -11.52 7.62
CA LEU A 41 -7.75 -10.62 7.91
C LEU A 41 -8.25 -9.19 8.20
N VAL A 42 -9.26 -8.72 7.46
CA VAL A 42 -9.90 -7.42 7.71
C VAL A 42 -10.49 -7.36 9.12
N ARG A 43 -11.18 -8.42 9.55
CA ARG A 43 -11.70 -8.50 10.92
C ARG A 43 -10.58 -8.41 11.96
N ARG A 44 -9.51 -9.16 11.76
CA ARG A 44 -8.35 -9.14 12.67
C ARG A 44 -7.65 -7.79 12.69
N ALA A 45 -7.51 -7.14 11.54
CA ALA A 45 -6.95 -5.79 11.47
C ALA A 45 -7.80 -4.78 12.28
N THR A 46 -9.12 -4.88 12.16
CA THR A 46 -10.06 -4.04 12.92
C THR A 46 -9.93 -4.29 14.43
N GLU A 47 -9.86 -5.56 14.85
CA GLU A 47 -9.65 -5.92 16.26
C GLU A 47 -8.30 -5.41 16.77
N ASN A 48 -7.25 -5.50 15.97
CA ASN A 48 -5.92 -4.99 16.31
C ASN A 48 -5.94 -3.46 16.48
N ALA A 49 -6.66 -2.75 15.62
CA ALA A 49 -6.84 -1.30 15.77
C ALA A 49 -7.56 -0.94 17.07
N GLN A 50 -8.62 -1.67 17.43
CA GLN A 50 -9.34 -1.47 18.70
C GLN A 50 -8.43 -1.69 19.90
N LYS A 51 -7.68 -2.78 19.92
CA LYS A 51 -6.74 -3.11 21.00
C LYS A 51 -5.63 -2.08 21.16
N ASN A 52 -5.25 -1.40 20.08
CA ASN A 52 -4.20 -0.37 20.09
C ASN A 52 -4.74 1.06 20.23
N GLY A 53 -6.07 1.25 20.40
CA GLY A 53 -6.67 2.58 20.53
C GLY A 53 -6.63 3.41 19.25
N LEU A 54 -6.59 2.78 18.08
CA LEU A 54 -6.43 3.43 16.76
C LEU A 54 -7.69 3.34 15.89
N SER A 55 -8.83 2.90 16.43
CA SER A 55 -10.07 2.78 15.68
C SER A 55 -10.63 4.13 15.19
N HIS A 56 -10.23 5.22 15.81
CA HIS A 56 -10.71 6.56 15.47
C HIS A 56 -10.10 7.07 14.14
N ASN A 57 -8.93 6.57 13.73
CA ASN A 57 -8.24 7.00 12.52
C ASN A 57 -7.82 5.85 11.61
N THR A 58 -8.44 4.68 11.76
CA THR A 58 -8.26 3.53 10.86
C THR A 58 -9.59 2.99 10.38
N ARG A 59 -9.64 2.56 9.13
CA ARG A 59 -10.77 1.85 8.54
C ARG A 59 -10.25 0.72 7.66
N PHE A 60 -10.83 -0.47 7.79
CA PHE A 60 -10.43 -1.64 7.01
C PHE A 60 -11.61 -2.12 6.15
N ILE A 61 -11.33 -2.43 4.90
CA ILE A 61 -12.32 -2.76 3.87
C ILE A 61 -11.91 -4.04 3.15
N VAL A 62 -12.87 -4.95 2.96
CA VAL A 62 -12.67 -6.13 2.11
C VAL A 62 -12.73 -5.69 0.64
N ALA A 63 -11.65 -5.90 -0.09
CA ALA A 63 -11.57 -5.57 -1.52
C ALA A 63 -10.63 -6.53 -2.24
N ASN A 64 -11.06 -7.03 -3.40
CA ASN A 64 -10.19 -7.80 -4.29
C ASN A 64 -9.39 -6.85 -5.18
N LEU A 65 -8.13 -6.62 -4.84
CA LEU A 65 -7.25 -5.70 -5.57
C LEU A 65 -6.62 -6.32 -6.83
N PHE A 66 -6.98 -7.54 -7.18
CA PHE A 66 -6.66 -8.19 -8.46
C PHE A 66 -7.81 -8.11 -9.47
N ALA A 67 -8.96 -7.60 -9.07
CA ALA A 67 -10.13 -7.50 -9.93
C ALA A 67 -9.98 -6.37 -10.96
N SER A 68 -10.63 -6.55 -12.10
CA SER A 68 -10.62 -5.54 -13.18
C SER A 68 -11.34 -4.24 -12.84
N ASP A 69 -12.15 -4.23 -11.78
CA ASP A 69 -12.88 -3.07 -11.26
C ASP A 69 -12.18 -2.39 -10.06
N THR A 70 -10.90 -2.67 -9.86
CA THR A 70 -10.09 -2.05 -8.80
C THR A 70 -10.10 -0.52 -8.90
N ASP A 71 -10.16 0.05 -10.11
CA ASP A 71 -10.28 1.48 -10.33
C ASP A 71 -11.56 2.07 -9.71
N GLN A 72 -12.69 1.38 -9.85
CA GLN A 72 -13.96 1.80 -9.24
C GLN A 72 -13.87 1.75 -7.71
N THR A 73 -13.25 0.70 -7.17
CA THR A 73 -13.02 0.57 -5.74
C THR A 73 -12.19 1.73 -5.20
N LEU A 74 -11.07 2.08 -5.84
CA LEU A 74 -10.21 3.18 -5.40
C LEU A 74 -10.90 4.54 -5.54
N ARG A 75 -11.62 4.78 -6.63
CA ARG A 75 -12.40 6.02 -6.81
C ARG A 75 -13.47 6.21 -5.73
N ALA A 76 -14.17 5.14 -5.37
CA ALA A 76 -15.22 5.19 -4.34
C ALA A 76 -14.70 5.60 -2.96
N LEU A 77 -13.43 5.37 -2.68
CA LEU A 77 -12.77 5.72 -1.41
C LEU A 77 -12.27 7.16 -1.36
N GLY A 78 -12.22 7.84 -2.50
CA GLY A 78 -11.80 9.23 -2.60
C GLY A 78 -10.31 9.43 -2.90
N LYS A 79 -9.83 10.63 -2.61
CA LYS A 79 -8.45 11.03 -2.87
C LYS A 79 -7.54 10.65 -1.71
N PHE A 80 -6.45 9.96 -2.00
CA PHE A 80 -5.39 9.66 -1.05
C PHE A 80 -4.19 10.60 -1.22
N ASP A 81 -3.57 11.00 -0.11
CA ASP A 81 -2.32 11.75 -0.13
C ASP A 81 -1.13 10.87 -0.48
N LYS A 82 -1.13 9.64 0.06
CA LYS A 82 -0.07 8.65 -0.16
C LYS A 82 -0.64 7.24 -0.25
N LEU A 83 0.10 6.35 -0.90
CA LEU A 83 -0.20 4.92 -0.94
C LEU A 83 0.96 4.10 -0.39
N LEU A 84 0.63 3.05 0.35
CA LEU A 84 1.51 1.93 0.62
C LEU A 84 0.97 0.70 -0.12
N ILE A 85 1.80 0.02 -0.87
CA ILE A 85 1.43 -1.18 -1.64
C ILE A 85 2.36 -2.31 -1.22
N ASP A 86 1.81 -3.37 -0.64
CA ASP A 86 2.56 -4.55 -0.16
C ASP A 86 1.88 -5.83 -0.68
N PRO A 87 1.93 -6.10 -2.00
CA PRO A 87 1.20 -7.18 -2.62
C PRO A 87 1.89 -8.54 -2.42
N PRO A 88 1.17 -9.65 -2.67
CA PRO A 88 1.78 -10.95 -2.83
C PRO A 88 2.70 -10.99 -4.07
N ARG A 89 3.31 -12.16 -4.33
CA ARG A 89 4.29 -12.36 -5.41
C ARG A 89 3.83 -11.92 -6.80
N ASP A 90 2.54 -12.00 -7.07
CA ASP A 90 1.96 -11.62 -8.36
C ASP A 90 2.05 -10.13 -8.65
N GLY A 91 2.41 -9.33 -7.63
CA GLY A 91 2.47 -7.87 -7.73
C GLY A 91 1.10 -7.21 -7.67
N ALA A 92 1.01 -5.98 -8.13
CA ALA A 92 -0.19 -5.15 -8.02
C ALA A 92 -0.52 -4.42 -9.33
N VAL A 93 -0.41 -5.11 -10.46
CA VAL A 93 -0.56 -4.47 -11.79
C VAL A 93 -1.93 -3.78 -11.96
N GLU A 94 -3.01 -4.38 -11.47
CA GLU A 94 -4.34 -3.75 -11.56
C GLU A 94 -4.45 -2.52 -10.67
N VAL A 95 -3.82 -2.54 -9.49
CA VAL A 95 -3.73 -1.36 -8.61
C VAL A 95 -2.98 -0.23 -9.30
N VAL A 96 -1.77 -0.46 -9.80
CA VAL A 96 -0.96 0.62 -10.40
C VAL A 96 -1.60 1.17 -11.67
N LYS A 97 -2.31 0.36 -12.44
CA LYS A 97 -3.11 0.82 -13.58
C LYS A 97 -4.30 1.67 -13.13
N ALA A 98 -4.92 1.32 -12.01
CA ALA A 98 -6.10 1.99 -11.46
C ALA A 98 -5.83 3.35 -10.82
N ILE A 99 -4.57 3.68 -10.53
CA ILE A 99 -4.19 4.98 -9.96
C ILE A 99 -4.48 6.07 -11.00
N GLU A 100 -5.32 7.05 -10.63
CA GLU A 100 -5.75 8.16 -11.49
C GLU A 100 -5.59 9.51 -10.80
N ALA A 101 -5.67 10.57 -11.58
CA ALA A 101 -5.67 11.93 -11.06
C ALA A 101 -6.94 12.23 -10.23
N PRO A 102 -6.83 12.96 -9.11
CA PRO A 102 -5.61 13.55 -8.59
C PRO A 102 -4.70 12.47 -7.97
N PHE A 103 -3.48 12.39 -8.49
CA PHE A 103 -2.53 11.36 -8.10
C PHE A 103 -2.08 11.50 -6.63
N PRO A 104 -1.90 10.40 -5.88
CA PRO A 104 -1.16 10.42 -4.63
C PRO A 104 0.25 10.98 -4.85
N ARG A 105 0.70 11.87 -3.97
CA ARG A 105 2.01 12.52 -4.16
C ARG A 105 3.19 11.57 -3.97
N SER A 106 3.01 10.51 -3.17
CA SER A 106 4.02 9.46 -3.03
C SER A 106 3.42 8.08 -2.86
N ILE A 107 4.15 7.09 -3.37
CA ILE A 107 3.81 5.67 -3.28
C ILE A 107 5.03 4.94 -2.75
N VAL A 108 4.87 4.21 -1.66
CA VAL A 108 5.85 3.23 -1.20
C VAL A 108 5.38 1.84 -1.62
N TYR A 109 6.21 1.12 -2.33
CA TYR A 109 5.94 -0.23 -2.81
C TYR A 109 6.91 -1.20 -2.16
N VAL A 110 6.38 -2.15 -1.40
CA VAL A 110 7.13 -3.27 -0.80
C VAL A 110 6.88 -4.51 -1.64
N SER A 111 7.89 -5.28 -1.95
CA SER A 111 7.75 -6.46 -2.81
C SER A 111 8.65 -7.60 -2.38
N CYS A 112 8.10 -8.82 -2.38
CA CYS A 112 8.88 -10.05 -2.27
C CYS A 112 9.32 -10.61 -3.64
N SER A 113 8.97 -9.93 -4.76
CA SER A 113 9.33 -10.32 -6.13
C SER A 113 9.91 -9.14 -6.90
N PRO A 114 11.22 -9.07 -7.10
CA PRO A 114 11.85 -8.01 -7.89
C PRO A 114 11.31 -7.89 -9.32
N ALA A 115 10.96 -9.02 -9.93
CA ALA A 115 10.44 -9.03 -11.30
C ALA A 115 9.07 -8.34 -11.42
N THR A 116 8.14 -8.62 -10.50
CA THR A 116 6.82 -7.97 -10.51
C THR A 116 6.90 -6.52 -10.06
N LEU A 117 7.81 -6.18 -9.14
CA LEU A 117 8.09 -4.78 -8.79
C LEU A 117 8.59 -4.01 -10.02
N ALA A 118 9.53 -4.56 -10.78
CA ALA A 118 10.05 -3.90 -11.99
C ALA A 118 8.94 -3.67 -13.03
N ARG A 119 8.06 -4.64 -13.24
CA ARG A 119 6.90 -4.51 -14.13
C ARG A 119 5.98 -3.38 -13.68
N ASP A 120 5.59 -3.37 -12.41
CA ASP A 120 4.65 -2.40 -11.85
C ASP A 120 5.28 -1.00 -11.78
N ALA A 121 6.57 -0.91 -11.45
CA ALA A 121 7.34 0.33 -11.52
C ALA A 121 7.36 0.92 -12.94
N GLY A 122 7.45 0.09 -13.95
CA GLY A 122 7.34 0.51 -15.35
C GLY A 122 6.02 1.23 -15.64
N VAL A 123 4.90 0.75 -15.11
CA VAL A 123 3.59 1.41 -15.25
C VAL A 123 3.59 2.74 -14.50
N LEU A 124 4.07 2.77 -13.25
CA LEU A 124 4.10 4.00 -12.45
C LEU A 124 4.96 5.09 -13.10
N VAL A 125 6.13 4.75 -13.61
CA VAL A 125 7.06 5.71 -14.20
C VAL A 125 6.64 6.10 -15.62
N ASN A 126 6.39 5.13 -16.51
CA ASN A 126 6.20 5.40 -17.92
C ASN A 126 4.76 5.80 -18.29
N THR A 127 3.76 5.38 -17.50
CA THR A 127 2.35 5.62 -17.79
C THR A 127 1.73 6.65 -16.84
N LYS A 128 2.09 6.60 -15.55
CA LYS A 128 1.49 7.46 -14.52
C LYS A 128 2.35 8.69 -14.19
N GLY A 129 3.57 8.78 -14.70
CA GLY A 129 4.44 9.95 -14.56
C GLY A 129 5.13 10.09 -13.21
N TYR A 130 5.18 9.03 -12.42
CA TYR A 130 5.95 9.02 -11.18
C TYR A 130 7.46 8.94 -11.45
N LYS A 131 8.23 9.48 -10.51
CA LYS A 131 9.70 9.36 -10.51
C LYS A 131 10.12 8.39 -9.40
N LEU A 132 10.96 7.42 -9.75
CA LEU A 132 11.59 6.56 -8.75
C LEU A 132 12.62 7.39 -7.96
N LYS A 133 12.37 7.59 -6.68
CA LYS A 133 13.22 8.40 -5.79
C LYS A 133 14.20 7.59 -4.97
N ALA A 134 13.80 6.41 -4.56
CA ALA A 134 14.63 5.51 -3.79
C ALA A 134 14.24 4.07 -4.06
N ALA A 135 15.22 3.19 -4.01
CA ALA A 135 14.99 1.74 -4.00
C ALA A 135 16.00 1.08 -3.09
N GLY A 136 15.58 0.05 -2.41
CA GLY A 136 16.43 -0.72 -1.50
C GLY A 136 16.03 -2.17 -1.44
N VAL A 137 16.91 -2.98 -0.90
CA VAL A 137 16.73 -4.41 -0.70
C VAL A 137 16.93 -4.74 0.77
N ILE A 138 16.03 -5.53 1.33
CA ILE A 138 16.12 -6.01 2.69
C ILE A 138 16.23 -7.53 2.64
N ASN A 139 17.34 -8.06 3.12
CA ASN A 139 17.53 -9.51 3.24
C ASN A 139 16.99 -9.96 4.62
N MET A 140 15.71 -10.30 4.66
CA MET A 140 15.04 -10.71 5.91
C MET A 140 15.34 -12.17 6.28
N PHE A 141 15.76 -12.99 5.31
CA PHE A 141 16.05 -14.41 5.50
C PHE A 141 17.41 -14.75 4.90
N PRO A 142 18.53 -14.49 5.63
CA PRO A 142 19.89 -14.82 5.18
C PRO A 142 19.98 -16.29 4.75
N HIS A 143 20.72 -16.56 3.67
CA HIS A 143 20.90 -17.88 3.07
C HIS A 143 19.65 -18.50 2.40
N THR A 144 18.61 -17.71 2.15
CA THR A 144 17.45 -18.09 1.32
C THR A 144 17.34 -17.17 0.10
N GLY A 145 16.61 -17.61 -0.92
CA GLY A 145 16.33 -16.78 -2.10
C GLY A 145 15.23 -15.71 -1.88
N HIS A 146 14.81 -15.50 -0.63
CA HIS A 146 13.74 -14.56 -0.29
C HIS A 146 14.31 -13.19 0.05
N VAL A 147 14.11 -12.24 -0.87
CA VAL A 147 14.56 -10.86 -0.76
C VAL A 147 13.33 -9.94 -0.80
N GLU A 148 13.21 -9.06 0.19
CA GLU A 148 12.25 -7.96 0.17
C GLU A 148 12.87 -6.74 -0.49
N SER A 149 12.16 -6.18 -1.46
CA SER A 149 12.53 -4.91 -2.10
C SER A 149 11.55 -3.82 -1.70
N ILE A 150 12.04 -2.61 -1.58
CA ILE A 150 11.21 -1.44 -1.28
C ILE A 150 11.57 -0.32 -2.24
N ALA A 151 10.56 0.39 -2.74
CA ALA A 151 10.74 1.50 -3.64
C ALA A 151 9.83 2.67 -3.27
N LEU A 152 10.33 3.89 -3.44
CA LEU A 152 9.60 5.14 -3.27
C LEU A 152 9.43 5.81 -4.63
N PHE A 153 8.19 6.12 -4.96
CA PHE A 153 7.81 6.87 -6.16
C PHE A 153 7.14 8.19 -5.74
N GLU A 154 7.47 9.27 -6.44
CA GLU A 154 6.87 10.60 -6.22
C GLU A 154 6.46 11.24 -7.55
N GLN A 155 5.41 12.07 -7.49
CA GLN A 155 4.97 12.91 -8.60
C GLN A 155 5.96 14.05 -8.86
#